data_677c78afb7437bc807665cec2c2fd2fe
#
_entry.id   677c78afb7437bc807665cec2c2fd2fe
#
_cell.length_a   1.000
_cell.length_b   1.000
_cell.length_c   1.000
_cell.angle_alpha   90.00
_cell.angle_beta   90.00
_cell.angle_gamma   90.00
#
_symmetry.space_group_name_H-M   'P 1'
#
loop_
_entity.id
_entity.type
_entity.pdbx_description
1 polymer ?
#
loop_
_entity_poly.entity_id
_entity_poly.type
_entity_poly.pdbx_seq_one_letter_code
_entity_poly.pdbx_strand_id
1 'polypeptide(L)'
;MSRNWYKFRVRYAKQLDSGKTKKVSEEYLVDAMSFTETEKRATKAASDLISTRVFDITAISREPISDIIHGTDSDESHWYKANVAFVSENEETGEKKFSPQTMCVQAEDIREADTEIREHLKDSVAEWVLKSIAETKVLDVLTYNEK
;
A
#
# COMPACT_ATOMS: atom_id res chain seq x y z
N MET A 1 -3.88 11.82 16.15
CA MET A 1 -2.85 10.79 16.13
C MET A 1 -2.70 10.22 14.76
N SER A 2 -1.49 10.17 14.27
CA SER A 2 -1.22 9.62 12.96
C SER A 2 -1.14 8.10 13.04
N ARG A 3 -1.80 7.45 12.12
CA ARG A 3 -1.66 6.02 11.93
C ARG A 3 -0.48 5.76 11.03
N ASN A 4 0.16 4.62 11.22
CA ASN A 4 1.22 4.18 10.35
C ASN A 4 0.70 3.04 9.48
N TRP A 5 1.30 2.89 8.33
CA TRP A 5 1.00 1.78 7.44
C TRP A 5 2.02 0.68 7.64
N TYR A 6 1.53 -0.54 7.71
CA TYR A 6 2.37 -1.72 7.85
C TYR A 6 2.02 -2.70 6.75
N LYS A 7 3.03 -3.39 6.28
CA LYS A 7 2.86 -4.48 5.32
C LYS A 7 3.06 -5.79 6.06
N PHE A 8 2.16 -6.74 5.88
CA PHE A 8 2.37 -8.08 6.40
C PHE A 8 2.31 -9.09 5.28
N ARG A 9 3.03 -10.18 5.47
CA ARG A 9 3.03 -11.30 4.55
C ARG A 9 2.44 -12.50 5.26
N VAL A 10 1.49 -13.15 4.61
CA VAL A 10 0.89 -14.38 5.11
C VAL A 10 1.22 -15.51 4.15
N ARG A 11 1.55 -16.66 4.70
CA ARG A 11 1.87 -17.86 3.92
C ARG A 11 0.90 -18.96 4.31
N TYR A 12 0.35 -19.62 3.31
CA TYR A 12 -0.61 -20.71 3.52
C TYR A 12 -0.61 -21.66 2.32
N ALA A 13 -1.25 -22.82 2.51
CA ALA A 13 -1.42 -23.79 1.42
C ALA A 13 -2.74 -23.52 0.71
N LYS A 14 -2.64 -23.14 -0.56
CA LYS A 14 -3.81 -22.88 -1.39
C LYS A 14 -4.17 -24.12 -2.17
N GLN A 15 -5.46 -24.48 -2.18
CA GLN A 15 -5.92 -25.61 -2.96
C GLN A 15 -6.13 -25.18 -4.41
N LEU A 16 -5.57 -25.96 -5.34
CA LEU A 16 -5.70 -25.72 -6.77
C LEU A 16 -6.88 -26.49 -7.33
N ASP A 17 -7.31 -26.11 -8.54
CA ASP A 17 -8.42 -26.78 -9.22
C ASP A 17 -8.13 -28.27 -9.46
N SER A 18 -6.86 -28.63 -9.56
CA SER A 18 -6.43 -30.02 -9.73
C SER A 18 -6.58 -30.88 -8.48
N GLY A 19 -6.96 -30.27 -7.35
CA GLY A 19 -7.01 -30.93 -6.05
C GLY A 19 -5.71 -30.92 -5.28
N LYS A 20 -4.62 -30.50 -5.92
CA LYS A 20 -3.32 -30.38 -5.27
C LYS A 20 -3.24 -29.08 -4.49
N THR A 21 -2.35 -29.02 -3.51
CA THR A 21 -2.11 -27.81 -2.74
C THR A 21 -0.77 -27.18 -3.14
N LYS A 22 -0.72 -25.86 -3.07
CA LYS A 22 0.50 -25.12 -3.34
C LYS A 22 0.67 -24.08 -2.25
N LYS A 23 1.87 -23.97 -1.70
CA LYS A 23 2.16 -22.91 -0.74
C LYS A 23 2.31 -21.60 -1.47
N VAL A 24 1.58 -20.59 -0.98
CA VAL A 24 1.60 -19.24 -1.55
C VAL A 24 1.87 -18.24 -0.45
N SER A 25 2.44 -17.10 -0.84
CA SER A 25 2.62 -15.96 0.05
C SER A 25 1.86 -14.78 -0.53
N GLU A 26 1.14 -14.08 0.33
CA GLU A 26 0.35 -12.91 -0.07
C GLU A 26 0.71 -11.74 0.83
N GLU A 27 0.72 -10.54 0.27
CA GLU A 27 1.06 -9.33 0.99
C GLU A 27 -0.13 -8.39 1.06
N TYR A 28 -0.29 -7.75 2.22
CA TYR A 28 -1.37 -6.81 2.49
C TYR A 28 -0.82 -5.61 3.25
N LEU A 29 -1.45 -4.46 3.03
CA LEU A 29 -1.20 -3.28 3.85
C LEU A 29 -2.32 -3.15 4.86
N VAL A 30 -1.96 -2.72 6.06
CA VAL A 30 -2.92 -2.48 7.12
C VAL A 30 -2.44 -1.28 7.94
N ASP A 31 -3.39 -0.46 8.38
CA ASP A 31 -3.06 0.66 9.26
C ASP A 31 -3.02 0.18 10.71
N ALA A 32 -2.08 0.69 11.46
CA ALA A 32 -1.91 0.33 12.87
C ALA A 32 -1.04 1.37 13.57
N MET A 33 -1.05 1.33 14.89
CA MET A 33 -0.25 2.24 15.70
C MET A 33 1.05 1.60 16.19
N SER A 34 1.17 0.27 16.04
CA SER A 34 2.34 -0.47 16.53
C SER A 34 2.47 -1.81 15.81
N PHE A 35 3.63 -2.45 15.94
CA PHE A 35 3.83 -3.80 15.44
C PHE A 35 2.91 -4.81 16.12
N THR A 36 2.68 -4.66 17.42
CA THR A 36 1.79 -5.55 18.17
C THR A 36 0.35 -5.47 17.64
N GLU A 37 -0.13 -4.25 17.40
CA GLU A 37 -1.46 -4.06 16.83
C GLU A 37 -1.53 -4.61 15.40
N THR A 38 -0.46 -4.43 14.63
CA THR A 38 -0.36 -4.97 13.27
C THR A 38 -0.48 -6.50 13.29
N GLU A 39 0.20 -7.15 14.21
CA GLU A 39 0.15 -8.62 14.33
C GLU A 39 -1.27 -9.10 14.62
N LYS A 40 -1.97 -8.43 15.52
CA LYS A 40 -3.37 -8.76 15.83
C LYS A 40 -4.27 -8.57 14.63
N ARG A 41 -4.15 -7.45 13.93
CA ARG A 41 -4.96 -7.15 12.75
C ARG A 41 -4.65 -8.09 11.60
N ALA A 42 -3.37 -8.42 11.41
CA ALA A 42 -2.94 -9.36 10.38
C ALA A 42 -3.53 -10.75 10.63
N THR A 43 -3.48 -11.23 11.86
CA THR A 43 -4.01 -12.53 12.23
C THR A 43 -5.52 -12.59 12.00
N LYS A 44 -6.24 -11.55 12.41
CA LYS A 44 -7.67 -11.47 12.20
C LYS A 44 -8.02 -11.41 10.71
N ALA A 45 -7.31 -10.58 9.96
CA ALA A 45 -7.55 -10.44 8.53
C ALA A 45 -7.27 -11.75 7.79
N ALA A 46 -6.19 -12.42 8.14
CA ALA A 46 -5.85 -13.70 7.53
C ALA A 46 -6.92 -14.76 7.83
N SER A 47 -7.45 -14.76 9.06
CA SER A 47 -8.53 -15.68 9.43
C SER A 47 -9.79 -15.44 8.61
N ASP A 48 -10.05 -14.18 8.24
CA ASP A 48 -11.26 -13.83 7.46
C ASP A 48 -11.06 -14.04 5.96
N LEU A 49 -9.83 -13.80 5.45
CA LEU A 49 -9.54 -13.83 4.02
C LEU A 49 -9.15 -15.21 3.49
N ILE A 50 -8.56 -16.03 4.35
CA ILE A 50 -8.01 -17.33 3.94
C ILE A 50 -8.96 -18.43 4.37
N SER A 51 -9.39 -19.25 3.41
CA SER A 51 -10.35 -20.33 3.67
C SER A 51 -9.77 -21.44 4.53
N THR A 52 -8.48 -21.70 4.44
CA THR A 52 -7.82 -22.63 5.35
C THR A 52 -7.49 -21.89 6.66
N ARG A 53 -7.65 -22.56 7.78
CA ARG A 53 -7.37 -21.97 9.08
C ARG A 53 -5.91 -22.08 9.49
N VAL A 54 -5.10 -22.68 8.62
CA VAL A 54 -3.66 -22.86 8.89
C VAL A 54 -2.88 -21.89 8.01
N PHE A 55 -2.27 -20.90 8.64
CA PHE A 55 -1.45 -19.91 7.97
C PHE A 55 -0.38 -19.40 8.91
N ASP A 56 0.66 -18.81 8.35
CA ASP A 56 1.73 -18.17 9.11
C ASP A 56 1.89 -16.73 8.68
N ILE A 57 2.00 -15.82 9.63
CA ILE A 57 2.41 -14.44 9.35
C ILE A 57 3.94 -14.47 9.35
N THR A 58 4.53 -14.32 8.17
CA THR A 58 5.98 -14.53 8.00
C THR A 58 6.81 -13.25 8.06
N ALA A 59 6.18 -12.10 7.88
CA ALA A 59 6.89 -10.83 7.91
C ALA A 59 5.93 -9.69 8.21
N ILE A 60 6.40 -8.71 8.97
CA ILE A 60 5.70 -7.46 9.22
C ILE A 60 6.74 -6.35 9.08
N SER A 61 6.43 -5.33 8.29
CA SER A 61 7.30 -4.18 8.13
C SER A 61 6.49 -2.88 8.10
N ARG A 62 7.08 -1.84 8.68
CA ARG A 62 6.49 -0.52 8.60
C ARG A 62 6.79 0.07 7.21
N GLU A 63 5.76 0.63 6.58
CA GLU A 63 5.89 1.23 5.25
C GLU A 63 5.66 2.72 5.35
N PRO A 64 6.59 3.56 4.84
CA PRO A 64 6.46 5.01 4.91
C PRO A 64 5.53 5.56 3.83
N ILE A 65 4.26 5.24 3.95
CA ILE A 65 3.24 5.64 2.97
C ILE A 65 2.51 6.87 3.49
N SER A 66 2.45 7.93 2.68
CA SER A 66 1.75 9.15 3.05
C SER A 66 0.27 9.13 2.71
N ASP A 67 -0.08 8.53 1.57
CA ASP A 67 -1.46 8.53 1.08
C ASP A 67 -1.82 7.21 0.44
N ILE A 68 -3.07 6.81 0.63
CA ILE A 68 -3.66 5.67 -0.07
C ILE A 68 -4.74 6.23 -0.99
N ILE A 69 -4.62 5.94 -2.27
CA ILE A 69 -5.54 6.43 -3.29
C ILE A 69 -6.33 5.25 -3.84
N HIS A 70 -7.62 5.23 -3.56
CA HIS A 70 -8.52 4.21 -4.08
C HIS A 70 -8.97 4.62 -5.47
N GLY A 71 -8.51 3.88 -6.47
CA GLY A 71 -8.90 4.10 -7.85
C GLY A 71 -9.89 3.05 -8.31
N THR A 72 -9.68 2.52 -9.52
CA THR A 72 -10.54 1.47 -10.06
C THR A 72 -10.36 0.18 -9.27
N ASP A 73 -11.47 -0.36 -8.76
CA ASP A 73 -11.49 -1.61 -8.04
C ASP A 73 -12.18 -2.67 -8.92
N SER A 74 -11.38 -3.44 -9.64
CA SER A 74 -11.85 -4.50 -10.51
C SER A 74 -10.93 -5.71 -10.38
N ASP A 75 -11.28 -6.81 -11.05
CA ASP A 75 -10.45 -8.02 -11.05
C ASP A 75 -9.07 -7.78 -11.67
N GLU A 76 -8.94 -6.72 -12.49
CA GLU A 76 -7.69 -6.37 -13.15
C GLU A 76 -6.86 -5.37 -12.35
N SER A 77 -7.38 -4.89 -11.21
CA SER A 77 -6.71 -3.85 -10.45
C SER A 77 -5.54 -4.36 -9.64
N HIS A 78 -4.53 -3.52 -9.55
CA HIS A 78 -3.32 -3.77 -8.77
C HIS A 78 -3.04 -2.55 -7.90
N TRP A 79 -2.19 -2.72 -6.92
CA TRP A 79 -1.71 -1.61 -6.10
C TRP A 79 -0.34 -1.19 -6.58
N TYR A 80 -0.20 0.10 -6.87
CA TYR A 80 1.05 0.70 -7.35
C TYR A 80 1.62 1.60 -6.28
N LYS A 81 2.94 1.67 -6.25
CA LYS A 81 3.68 2.54 -5.35
C LYS A 81 4.24 3.68 -6.18
N ALA A 82 3.87 4.90 -5.82
CA ALA A 82 4.33 6.10 -6.52
C ALA A 82 5.23 6.90 -5.59
N ASN A 83 6.38 7.30 -6.11
CA ASN A 83 7.30 8.17 -5.39
C ASN A 83 7.16 9.57 -5.95
N VAL A 84 6.78 10.51 -5.08
CA VAL A 84 6.55 11.91 -5.42
C VAL A 84 7.50 12.76 -4.60
N ALA A 85 8.17 13.72 -5.23
CA ALA A 85 9.01 14.67 -4.53
C ALA A 85 8.29 16.01 -4.48
N PHE A 86 8.09 16.54 -3.29
CA PHE A 86 7.57 17.89 -3.11
C PHE A 86 8.73 18.86 -3.04
N VAL A 87 8.56 19.99 -3.72
CA VAL A 87 9.64 20.97 -3.89
C VAL A 87 9.33 22.19 -3.03
N SER A 88 10.30 22.57 -2.20
CA SER A 88 10.24 23.84 -1.47
C SER A 88 11.47 24.65 -1.83
N GLU A 89 11.33 25.97 -1.78
CA GLU A 89 12.42 26.86 -2.11
C GLU A 89 12.71 27.77 -0.93
N ASN A 90 14.00 27.93 -0.60
CA ASN A 90 14.42 28.88 0.40
C ASN A 90 14.38 30.26 -0.21
N GLU A 91 13.54 31.15 0.32
CA GLU A 91 13.34 32.49 -0.20
C GLU A 91 14.61 33.35 -0.16
N GLU A 92 15.49 33.08 0.80
CA GLU A 92 16.70 33.88 0.96
C GLU A 92 17.80 33.45 0.02
N THR A 93 17.98 32.13 -0.17
CA THR A 93 19.07 31.58 -0.97
C THR A 93 18.67 31.13 -2.35
N GLY A 94 17.37 30.94 -2.60
CA GLY A 94 16.87 30.37 -3.86
C GLY A 94 17.11 28.87 -3.97
N GLU A 95 17.65 28.26 -2.92
CA GLU A 95 17.94 26.84 -2.93
C GLU A 95 16.66 26.01 -2.85
N LYS A 96 16.56 24.99 -3.70
CA LYS A 96 15.41 24.08 -3.73
C LYS A 96 15.69 22.85 -2.89
N LYS A 97 14.69 22.43 -2.15
CA LYS A 97 14.72 21.23 -1.34
C LYS A 97 13.62 20.28 -1.79
N PHE A 98 13.95 19.00 -1.93
CA PHE A 98 13.02 17.97 -2.35
C PHE A 98 12.68 17.08 -1.16
N SER A 99 11.39 16.92 -0.91
CA SER A 99 10.88 16.07 0.18
C SER A 99 10.16 14.88 -0.44
N PRO A 100 10.72 13.67 -0.34
CA PRO A 100 10.10 12.50 -0.95
C PRO A 100 8.90 12.02 -0.14
N GLN A 101 7.86 11.61 -0.85
CA GLN A 101 6.70 10.95 -0.25
C GLN A 101 6.32 9.77 -1.11
N THR A 102 5.82 8.73 -0.47
CA THR A 102 5.38 7.52 -1.15
C THR A 102 3.86 7.40 -1.02
N MET A 103 3.21 7.17 -2.16
CA MET A 103 1.76 7.01 -2.21
C MET A 103 1.45 5.64 -2.80
N CYS A 104 0.40 5.00 -2.30
CA CYS A 104 -0.12 3.77 -2.89
C CYS A 104 -1.40 4.08 -3.63
N VAL A 105 -1.50 3.61 -4.87
CA VAL A 105 -2.64 3.87 -5.71
C VAL A 105 -3.17 2.58 -6.33
N GLN A 106 -4.49 2.45 -6.34
CA GLN A 106 -5.17 1.32 -6.94
C GLN A 106 -5.54 1.67 -8.38
N ALA A 107 -5.11 0.84 -9.32
CA ALA A 107 -5.34 1.09 -10.74
C ALA A 107 -5.23 -0.20 -11.53
N GLU A 108 -5.76 -0.22 -12.75
CA GLU A 108 -5.70 -1.38 -13.61
C GLU A 108 -4.36 -1.51 -14.33
N ASP A 109 -3.68 -0.38 -14.55
CA ASP A 109 -2.35 -0.37 -15.18
C ASP A 109 -1.59 0.88 -14.73
N ILE A 110 -0.32 0.95 -15.16
CA ILE A 110 0.57 2.07 -14.79
C ILE A 110 0.03 3.40 -15.32
N ARG A 111 -0.55 3.41 -16.50
CA ARG A 111 -1.08 4.64 -17.10
C ARG A 111 -2.22 5.20 -16.25
N GLU A 112 -3.12 4.34 -15.81
CA GLU A 112 -4.21 4.75 -14.92
C GLU A 112 -3.67 5.21 -13.57
N ALA A 113 -2.65 4.51 -13.05
CA ALA A 113 -2.00 4.91 -11.80
C ALA A 113 -1.43 6.32 -11.90
N ASP A 114 -0.75 6.63 -13.01
CA ASP A 114 -0.23 7.97 -13.28
C ASP A 114 -1.35 9.01 -13.27
N THR A 115 -2.44 8.72 -13.96
CA THR A 115 -3.59 9.62 -14.02
C THR A 115 -4.19 9.86 -12.63
N GLU A 116 -4.35 8.80 -11.84
CA GLU A 116 -4.90 8.90 -10.48
C GLU A 116 -4.00 9.73 -9.56
N ILE A 117 -2.68 9.56 -9.66
CA ILE A 117 -1.74 10.34 -8.86
C ILE A 117 -1.83 11.82 -9.22
N ARG A 118 -1.86 12.15 -10.51
CA ARG A 118 -1.93 13.54 -10.96
C ARG A 118 -3.26 14.19 -10.58
N GLU A 119 -4.35 13.45 -10.66
CA GLU A 119 -5.65 13.91 -10.22
C GLU A 119 -5.66 14.21 -8.72
N HIS A 120 -5.06 13.34 -7.94
CA HIS A 120 -4.94 13.49 -6.49
C HIS A 120 -4.15 14.75 -6.11
N LEU A 121 -3.12 15.09 -6.89
CA LEU A 121 -2.22 16.19 -6.61
C LEU A 121 -2.56 17.50 -7.34
N LYS A 122 -3.59 17.52 -8.14
CA LYS A 122 -3.90 18.68 -9.00
C LYS A 122 -4.11 19.99 -8.24
N ASP A 123 -4.63 19.91 -7.02
CA ASP A 123 -4.93 21.08 -6.20
C ASP A 123 -3.83 21.36 -5.17
N SER A 124 -2.70 20.67 -5.26
CA SER A 124 -1.60 20.89 -4.34
C SER A 124 -1.05 22.30 -4.48
N VAL A 125 -0.88 22.99 -3.35
CA VAL A 125 -0.25 24.30 -3.32
C VAL A 125 1.26 24.17 -3.56
N ALA A 126 1.83 23.09 -3.06
CA ALA A 126 3.26 22.83 -3.24
C ALA A 126 3.54 22.27 -4.63
N GLU A 127 4.66 22.67 -5.21
CA GLU A 127 5.15 22.08 -6.45
C GLU A 127 5.57 20.64 -6.18
N TRP A 128 5.33 19.76 -7.13
CA TRP A 128 5.69 18.34 -6.98
C TRP A 128 6.18 17.75 -8.29
N VAL A 129 6.95 16.68 -8.15
CA VAL A 129 7.48 15.93 -9.31
C VAL A 129 7.21 14.46 -9.06
N LEU A 130 6.54 13.81 -10.00
CA LEU A 130 6.33 12.37 -9.96
C LEU A 130 7.59 11.67 -10.42
N LYS A 131 8.24 10.94 -9.52
CA LYS A 131 9.55 10.34 -9.77
C LYS A 131 9.46 8.93 -10.34
N SER A 132 8.54 8.12 -9.83
CA SER A 132 8.41 6.74 -10.28
C SER A 132 7.06 6.15 -9.89
N ILE A 133 6.64 5.15 -10.63
CA ILE A 133 5.47 4.32 -10.31
C ILE A 133 5.88 2.87 -10.57
N ALA A 134 5.60 2.00 -9.62
CA ALA A 134 5.90 0.58 -9.76
C ALA A 134 4.78 -0.26 -9.17
N GLU A 135 4.48 -1.36 -9.83
CA GLU A 135 3.50 -2.32 -9.31
C GLU A 135 4.06 -2.99 -8.07
N THR A 136 3.22 -3.21 -7.07
CA THR A 136 3.60 -3.91 -5.84
C THR A 136 3.00 -5.31 -5.84
N LYS A 137 3.41 -6.12 -4.87
CA LYS A 137 2.83 -7.44 -4.63
C LYS A 137 1.66 -7.38 -3.65
N VAL A 138 1.31 -6.19 -3.19
CA VAL A 138 0.21 -5.99 -2.25
C VAL A 138 -1.10 -6.36 -2.92
N LEU A 139 -1.85 -7.29 -2.35
CA LEU A 139 -3.13 -7.72 -2.88
C LEU A 139 -4.26 -6.78 -2.47
N ASP A 140 -4.20 -6.24 -1.26
CA ASP A 140 -5.23 -5.34 -0.79
C ASP A 140 -4.72 -4.45 0.34
N VAL A 141 -5.43 -3.36 0.54
CA VAL A 141 -5.19 -2.40 1.62
C VAL A 141 -6.36 -2.49 2.59
N LEU A 142 -6.05 -2.90 3.82
CA LEU A 142 -7.05 -3.14 4.85
C LEU A 142 -7.05 -1.97 5.82
N THR A 143 -8.16 -1.25 5.85
CA THR A 143 -8.31 -0.10 6.74
C THR A 143 -9.26 -0.45 7.87
N TYR A 144 -8.80 -0.24 9.10
CA TYR A 144 -9.63 -0.45 10.26
C TYR A 144 -10.26 0.86 10.68
N ASN A 145 -11.58 0.91 10.61
CA ASN A 145 -12.32 2.05 11.12
C ASN A 145 -12.49 1.89 12.61
N GLU A 146 -11.83 2.76 13.33
CA GLU A 146 -12.07 2.84 14.76
C GLU A 146 -13.14 3.86 15.01
N LYS A 147 -14.20 3.40 15.63
CA LYS A 147 -15.28 4.27 16.03
C LYS A 147 -15.35 4.34 17.54
#